data_bc6a0a54321ddb9a769fd468cbb52637
#
_entry.id   bc6a0a54321ddb9a769fd468cbb52637
#
_cell.length_a   1.000
_cell.length_b   1.000
_cell.length_c   1.000
_cell.angle_alpha   90.00
_cell.angle_beta   90.00
_cell.angle_gamma   90.00
#
_symmetry.space_group_name_H-M   'P 1'
#
loop_
_entity.id
_entity.type
_entity.pdbx_description
1 polymer ?
#
loop_
_entity_poly.entity_id
_entity_poly.type
_entity_poly.pdbx_seq_one_letter_code
_entity_poly.pdbx_strand_id
1 'polypeptide(L)'
;MKNILFLLSILLCFNLPVLAKNDGGGSSGGSSGGSSGGSSGSDGGGEYSGYSGYDKELKRILHEIEKKENYAGALKDLEVYVYENPQNANGWNLIGFASRKLGKYEDAELYYKTGLEINPTHDDILAYQGELYLETNRYDLALSNLEKLTEICVFNCDEKVELSKAIELYESENNL
;
A
#
# COMPACT_ATOMS: atom_id res chain seq x y z
N MET A 1 -7.08 38.91 -30.22
CA MET A 1 -7.11 38.45 -31.61
C MET A 1 -5.95 37.49 -31.81
N LYS A 2 -6.20 36.25 -31.86
CA LYS A 2 -5.65 35.12 -32.70
C LYS A 2 -5.91 33.80 -32.02
N ASN A 3 -6.97 33.16 -32.48
CA ASN A 3 -7.28 31.76 -32.24
C ASN A 3 -6.19 30.89 -32.87
N ILE A 4 -5.74 29.86 -32.14
CA ILE A 4 -5.10 28.71 -32.75
C ILE A 4 -5.80 27.47 -32.21
N LEU A 5 -6.68 26.93 -33.04
CA LEU A 5 -7.18 25.56 -32.93
C LEU A 5 -6.03 24.60 -33.23
N PHE A 6 -5.75 23.69 -32.31
CA PHE A 6 -5.02 22.48 -32.61
C PHE A 6 -5.97 21.28 -32.48
N LEU A 7 -6.50 20.88 -33.62
CA LEU A 7 -7.08 19.57 -33.84
C LEU A 7 -5.92 18.58 -34.03
N LEU A 8 -5.75 17.62 -33.12
CA LEU A 8 -4.91 16.46 -33.39
C LEU A 8 -5.74 15.19 -33.24
N SER A 9 -5.92 14.60 -34.37
CA SER A 9 -6.52 13.34 -34.75
C SER A 9 -5.84 12.18 -33.97
N ILE A 10 -6.57 11.43 -33.18
CA ILE A 10 -6.10 10.18 -32.56
C ILE A 10 -6.55 9.03 -33.43
N LEU A 11 -5.55 8.43 -34.08
CA LEU A 11 -5.68 7.22 -34.89
C LEU A 11 -5.73 6.00 -33.92
N LEU A 12 -6.90 5.34 -33.86
CA LEU A 12 -7.07 4.04 -33.22
C LEU A 12 -6.35 2.96 -34.02
N CYS A 13 -5.37 2.32 -33.42
CA CYS A 13 -4.88 1.02 -33.88
C CYS A 13 -5.25 -0.05 -32.84
N PHE A 14 -6.36 -0.73 -33.10
CA PHE A 14 -6.68 -2.00 -32.47
C PHE A 14 -5.79 -3.08 -33.10
N ASN A 15 -4.93 -3.69 -32.31
CA ASN A 15 -4.31 -4.97 -32.63
C ASN A 15 -4.60 -5.96 -31.52
N LEU A 16 -5.51 -6.89 -31.80
CA LEU A 16 -5.73 -8.09 -31.02
C LEU A 16 -4.78 -9.18 -31.52
N PRO A 17 -4.02 -9.86 -30.67
CA PRO A 17 -3.45 -11.14 -31.06
C PRO A 17 -4.31 -12.31 -30.58
N VAL A 18 -4.49 -13.16 -31.56
CA VAL A 18 -5.09 -14.47 -31.64
C VAL A 18 -4.62 -15.43 -30.55
N LEU A 19 -5.60 -16.21 -30.02
CA LEU A 19 -5.40 -17.41 -29.22
C LEU A 19 -4.50 -18.44 -29.93
N ALA A 20 -3.50 -18.93 -29.22
CA ALA A 20 -2.90 -20.22 -29.51
C ALA A 20 -3.10 -21.16 -28.33
N LYS A 21 -3.99 -22.11 -28.53
CA LYS A 21 -4.23 -23.28 -27.70
C LYS A 21 -3.05 -24.25 -27.91
N ASN A 22 -2.43 -24.72 -26.83
CA ASN A 22 -1.56 -25.88 -26.91
C ASN A 22 -1.88 -26.83 -25.74
N ASP A 23 -2.44 -27.96 -26.13
CA ASP A 23 -2.70 -29.14 -25.30
C ASP A 23 -1.44 -30.00 -25.20
N GLY A 24 -1.27 -30.60 -24.06
CA GLY A 24 -0.36 -31.75 -23.84
C GLY A 24 0.18 -31.73 -22.41
N GLY A 25 -0.17 -32.57 -21.48
CA GLY A 25 -0.32 -34.00 -21.51
C GLY A 25 0.74 -34.64 -20.60
N GLY A 26 0.34 -35.32 -19.53
CA GLY A 26 1.13 -36.37 -18.88
C GLY A 26 1.65 -36.02 -17.46
N SER A 27 1.05 -36.52 -16.42
CA SER A 27 1.03 -37.85 -15.81
C SER A 27 1.99 -38.00 -14.63
N SER A 28 1.36 -38.37 -13.50
CA SER A 28 1.81 -39.27 -12.41
C SER A 28 2.99 -38.78 -11.54
N GLY A 29 2.86 -38.72 -10.25
CA GLY A 29 2.53 -39.69 -9.24
C GLY A 29 3.54 -39.56 -8.11
N GLY A 30 3.15 -39.76 -6.87
CA GLY A 30 4.07 -40.11 -5.80
C GLY A 30 3.78 -39.47 -4.44
N SER A 31 3.10 -40.24 -3.63
CA SER A 31 2.88 -40.12 -2.19
C SER A 31 4.15 -40.05 -1.36
N SER A 32 4.00 -39.47 -0.22
CA SER A 32 4.37 -39.85 1.14
C SER A 32 5.03 -38.66 1.84
N GLY A 33 4.49 -38.13 2.93
CA GLY A 33 4.47 -38.73 4.23
C GLY A 33 5.76 -38.37 4.98
N GLY A 34 5.69 -37.43 5.93
CA GLY A 34 6.79 -37.16 6.82
C GLY A 34 6.45 -35.99 7.78
N SER A 35 5.82 -36.36 8.89
CA SER A 35 5.79 -35.57 10.10
C SER A 35 7.20 -35.36 10.65
N SER A 36 7.43 -34.24 11.23
CA SER A 36 8.07 -34.01 12.52
C SER A 36 9.12 -32.93 12.54
N GLY A 37 9.00 -32.14 13.54
CA GLY A 37 10.13 -31.70 14.30
C GLY A 37 10.36 -30.21 14.25
N GLY A 38 9.90 -29.54 15.29
CA GLY A 38 10.21 -28.17 15.63
C GLY A 38 11.70 -27.88 15.65
N SER A 39 12.01 -26.67 15.27
CA SER A 39 13.19 -26.00 15.74
C SER A 39 12.87 -24.53 15.86
N SER A 40 12.65 -24.11 17.08
CA SER A 40 12.69 -22.71 17.51
C SER A 40 14.10 -22.19 17.27
N GLY A 41 14.28 -21.53 16.14
CA GLY A 41 15.41 -20.65 15.91
C GLY A 41 14.97 -19.24 16.31
N SER A 42 15.32 -18.83 17.51
CA SER A 42 15.26 -17.42 17.92
C SER A 42 16.39 -16.69 17.24
N ASP A 43 16.13 -16.16 16.04
CA ASP A 43 16.94 -15.09 15.50
C ASP A 43 16.51 -13.80 16.19
N GLY A 44 17.40 -13.36 17.11
CA GLY A 44 17.31 -12.08 17.79
C GLY A 44 17.62 -10.92 16.85
N GLY A 45 16.70 -10.63 15.93
CA GLY A 45 16.61 -9.35 15.25
C GLY A 45 15.58 -8.52 16.02
N GLY A 46 15.97 -7.36 16.49
CA GLY A 46 15.08 -6.45 17.17
C GLY A 46 13.83 -6.22 16.29
N GLU A 47 12.72 -6.76 16.74
CA GLU A 47 11.43 -6.59 16.08
C GLU A 47 11.01 -5.13 16.28
N TYR A 48 11.11 -4.37 15.20
CA TYR A 48 10.59 -3.00 15.17
C TYR A 48 9.12 -3.08 15.53
N SER A 49 8.73 -2.37 16.58
CA SER A 49 7.38 -2.37 17.16
C SER A 49 6.27 -2.01 16.16
N GLY A 50 6.62 -1.43 15.02
CA GLY A 50 5.68 -0.99 13.98
C GLY A 50 5.08 -2.11 13.12
N TYR A 51 5.56 -3.36 13.21
CA TYR A 51 5.05 -4.45 12.37
C TYR A 51 4.24 -5.50 13.12
N SER A 52 3.66 -5.08 14.23
CA SER A 52 2.70 -5.89 14.99
C SER A 52 1.47 -6.13 14.13
N GLY A 53 1.17 -7.41 13.84
CA GLY A 53 0.04 -7.78 12.97
C GLY A 53 0.39 -8.07 11.51
N TYR A 54 1.66 -7.88 11.10
CA TYR A 54 2.13 -8.32 9.79
C TYR A 54 2.47 -9.81 9.83
N ASP A 55 1.85 -10.59 8.98
CA ASP A 55 2.21 -11.99 8.77
C ASP A 55 3.49 -12.13 7.93
N LYS A 56 3.93 -13.37 7.71
CA LYS A 56 5.17 -13.65 6.99
C LYS A 56 5.15 -13.12 5.55
N GLU A 57 4.00 -13.15 4.89
CA GLU A 57 3.87 -12.71 3.50
C GLU A 57 3.92 -11.19 3.40
N LEU A 58 3.20 -10.48 4.26
CA LEU A 58 3.28 -9.01 4.31
C LEU A 58 4.69 -8.54 4.68
N LYS A 59 5.37 -9.20 5.61
CA LYS A 59 6.77 -8.90 5.95
C LYS A 59 7.70 -9.08 4.75
N ARG A 60 7.49 -10.11 3.92
CA ARG A 60 8.23 -10.32 2.67
C ARG A 60 8.00 -9.18 1.69
N ILE A 61 6.74 -8.81 1.45
CA ILE A 61 6.38 -7.74 0.51
C ILE A 61 6.92 -6.39 1.00
N LEU A 62 6.79 -6.11 2.29
CA LEU A 62 7.33 -4.90 2.90
C LEU A 62 8.84 -4.80 2.72
N HIS A 63 9.58 -5.91 2.93
CA HIS A 63 11.02 -5.94 2.68
C HIS A 63 11.38 -5.62 1.22
N GLU A 64 10.60 -6.08 0.23
CA GLU A 64 10.77 -5.71 -1.19
C GLU A 64 10.56 -4.21 -1.42
N ILE A 65 9.57 -3.62 -0.74
CA ILE A 65 9.32 -2.17 -0.79
C ILE A 65 10.50 -1.41 -0.19
N GLU A 66 10.90 -1.72 1.04
CA GLU A 66 11.91 -0.97 1.79
C GLU A 66 13.32 -1.08 1.19
N LYS A 67 13.69 -2.26 0.70
CA LYS A 67 15.06 -2.51 0.22
C LYS A 67 15.26 -2.26 -1.26
N LYS A 68 14.20 -2.36 -2.05
CA LYS A 68 14.30 -2.30 -3.52
C LYS A 68 13.46 -1.19 -4.13
N GLU A 69 12.65 -0.49 -3.33
CA GLU A 69 11.67 0.51 -3.79
C GLU A 69 10.80 -0.02 -4.95
N ASN A 70 10.57 -1.35 -4.95
CA ASN A 70 9.84 -2.03 -6.03
C ASN A 70 8.33 -1.95 -5.79
N TYR A 71 7.79 -0.73 -5.75
CA TYR A 71 6.35 -0.51 -5.53
C TYR A 71 5.46 -1.20 -6.57
N ALA A 72 5.89 -1.22 -7.83
CA ALA A 72 5.11 -1.84 -8.91
C ALA A 72 5.06 -3.38 -8.80
N GLY A 73 6.14 -4.01 -8.35
CA GLY A 73 6.18 -5.44 -8.06
C GLY A 73 5.36 -5.78 -6.82
N ALA A 74 5.56 -5.01 -5.75
CA ALA A 74 4.81 -5.16 -4.50
C ALA A 74 3.29 -5.00 -4.71
N LEU A 75 2.85 -4.05 -5.56
CA LEU A 75 1.44 -3.84 -5.85
C LEU A 75 0.77 -5.11 -6.37
N LYS A 76 1.40 -5.85 -7.28
CA LYS A 76 0.86 -7.10 -7.81
C LYS A 76 0.70 -8.19 -6.74
N ASP A 77 1.70 -8.32 -5.88
CA ASP A 77 1.67 -9.29 -4.79
C ASP A 77 0.59 -8.90 -3.76
N LEU A 78 0.46 -7.59 -3.49
CA LEU A 78 -0.54 -7.05 -2.57
C LEU A 78 -1.97 -7.18 -3.09
N GLU A 79 -2.20 -7.04 -4.40
CA GLU A 79 -3.51 -7.30 -5.02
C GLU A 79 -3.98 -8.74 -4.76
N VAL A 80 -3.07 -9.71 -4.88
CA VAL A 80 -3.35 -11.11 -4.54
C VAL A 80 -3.58 -11.28 -3.04
N TYR A 81 -2.71 -10.67 -2.24
CA TYR A 81 -2.80 -10.78 -0.78
C TYR A 81 -4.12 -10.26 -0.22
N VAL A 82 -4.58 -9.06 -0.63
CA VAL A 82 -5.85 -8.49 -0.12
C VAL A 82 -7.08 -9.24 -0.64
N TYR A 83 -6.97 -9.89 -1.80
CA TYR A 83 -8.01 -10.77 -2.31
C TYR A 83 -8.17 -12.03 -1.44
N GLU A 84 -7.06 -12.62 -1.00
CA GLU A 84 -7.04 -13.79 -0.12
C GLU A 84 -7.33 -13.44 1.35
N ASN A 85 -6.95 -12.24 1.77
CA ASN A 85 -7.05 -11.76 3.16
C ASN A 85 -7.82 -10.42 3.27
N PRO A 86 -9.09 -10.37 2.83
CA PRO A 86 -9.82 -9.10 2.69
C PRO A 86 -10.10 -8.37 4.01
N GLN A 87 -9.96 -9.05 5.15
CA GLN A 87 -10.15 -8.47 6.49
C GLN A 87 -8.84 -8.06 7.16
N ASN A 88 -7.71 -8.11 6.46
CA ASN A 88 -6.43 -7.68 7.01
C ASN A 88 -6.15 -6.20 6.65
N ALA A 89 -6.35 -5.29 7.61
CA ALA A 89 -6.14 -3.85 7.42
C ALA A 89 -4.69 -3.51 7.02
N ASN A 90 -3.68 -4.27 7.51
CA ASN A 90 -2.28 -4.06 7.12
C ASN A 90 -2.04 -4.34 5.63
N GLY A 91 -2.74 -5.31 5.03
CA GLY A 91 -2.69 -5.54 3.58
C GLY A 91 -3.21 -4.34 2.81
N TRP A 92 -4.35 -3.79 3.24
CA TRP A 92 -4.93 -2.58 2.65
C TRP A 92 -4.06 -1.33 2.88
N ASN A 93 -3.35 -1.26 4.00
CA ASN A 93 -2.34 -0.23 4.24
C ASN A 93 -1.22 -0.28 3.21
N LEU A 94 -0.58 -1.44 3.06
CA LEU A 94 0.57 -1.59 2.15
C LEU A 94 0.21 -1.38 0.68
N ILE A 95 -0.96 -1.86 0.22
CA ILE A 95 -1.38 -1.64 -1.17
C ILE A 95 -1.70 -0.16 -1.41
N GLY A 96 -2.29 0.53 -0.43
CA GLY A 96 -2.49 1.97 -0.45
C GLY A 96 -1.17 2.73 -0.53
N PHE A 97 -0.21 2.37 0.30
CA PHE A 97 1.14 2.95 0.31
C PHE A 97 1.85 2.76 -1.04
N ALA A 98 1.90 1.54 -1.57
CA ALA A 98 2.53 1.27 -2.86
C ALA A 98 1.84 2.03 -4.01
N SER A 99 0.50 2.13 -4.00
CA SER A 99 -0.27 2.89 -4.98
C SER A 99 0.04 4.39 -4.90
N ARG A 100 0.11 4.96 -3.70
CA ARG A 100 0.49 6.38 -3.48
C ARG A 100 1.89 6.66 -4.00
N LYS A 101 2.87 5.81 -3.69
CA LYS A 101 4.25 5.96 -4.19
C LYS A 101 4.36 5.86 -5.72
N LEU A 102 3.41 5.22 -6.38
CA LEU A 102 3.29 5.16 -7.84
C LEU A 102 2.45 6.31 -8.44
N GLY A 103 1.99 7.27 -7.63
CA GLY A 103 1.14 8.38 -8.07
C GLY A 103 -0.31 7.97 -8.41
N LYS A 104 -0.75 6.77 -8.03
CA LYS A 104 -2.11 6.27 -8.21
C LYS A 104 -2.97 6.70 -7.02
N TYR A 105 -3.22 8.00 -6.92
CA TYR A 105 -3.80 8.61 -5.71
C TYR A 105 -5.23 8.17 -5.45
N GLU A 106 -6.06 8.03 -6.49
CA GLU A 106 -7.45 7.57 -6.37
C GLU A 106 -7.52 6.12 -5.86
N ASP A 107 -6.67 5.24 -6.39
CA ASP A 107 -6.57 3.85 -5.93
C ASP A 107 -6.08 3.80 -4.48
N ALA A 108 -5.04 4.58 -4.13
CA ALA A 108 -4.50 4.65 -2.78
C ALA A 108 -5.54 5.09 -1.77
N GLU A 109 -6.34 6.12 -2.09
CA GLU A 109 -7.41 6.60 -1.21
C GLU A 109 -8.48 5.53 -0.97
N LEU A 110 -8.87 4.80 -2.02
CA LEU A 110 -9.82 3.69 -1.91
C LEU A 110 -9.28 2.59 -0.98
N TYR A 111 -8.02 2.21 -1.13
CA TYR A 111 -7.40 1.17 -0.31
C TYR A 111 -7.27 1.60 1.16
N TYR A 112 -6.83 2.82 1.44
CA TYR A 112 -6.79 3.34 2.80
C TYR A 112 -8.17 3.41 3.44
N LYS A 113 -9.18 3.84 2.69
CA LYS A 113 -10.55 3.85 3.17
C LYS A 113 -11.04 2.45 3.53
N THR A 114 -10.77 1.45 2.68
CA THR A 114 -11.11 0.05 2.95
C THR A 114 -10.41 -0.46 4.21
N GLY A 115 -9.14 -0.13 4.39
CA GLY A 115 -8.39 -0.48 5.61
C GLY A 115 -8.98 0.16 6.87
N LEU A 116 -9.41 1.43 6.80
CA LEU A 116 -10.06 2.13 7.91
C LEU A 116 -11.49 1.66 8.18
N GLU A 117 -12.20 1.09 7.21
CA GLU A 117 -13.48 0.42 7.45
C GLU A 117 -13.31 -0.87 8.27
N ILE A 118 -12.16 -1.54 8.16
CA ILE A 118 -11.80 -2.74 8.92
C ILE A 118 -11.25 -2.36 10.31
N ASN A 119 -10.32 -1.42 10.35
CA ASN A 119 -9.71 -0.91 11.58
C ASN A 119 -9.71 0.64 11.58
N PRO A 120 -10.73 1.28 12.17
CA PRO A 120 -10.88 2.74 12.16
C PRO A 120 -9.77 3.50 12.90
N THR A 121 -8.99 2.80 13.73
CA THR A 121 -7.89 3.36 14.53
C THR A 121 -6.51 2.89 14.05
N HIS A 122 -6.40 2.45 12.80
CA HIS A 122 -5.12 2.05 12.23
C HIS A 122 -4.23 3.29 12.01
N ASP A 123 -3.21 3.43 12.81
CA ASP A 123 -2.31 4.58 12.88
C ASP A 123 -1.53 4.81 11.57
N ASP A 124 -0.88 3.78 11.03
CA ASP A 124 -0.19 3.88 9.73
C ASP A 124 -1.13 4.37 8.62
N ILE A 125 -2.37 3.83 8.54
CA ILE A 125 -3.30 4.24 7.48
C ILE A 125 -3.69 5.70 7.65
N LEU A 126 -3.97 6.15 8.87
CA LEU A 126 -4.30 7.55 9.14
C LEU A 126 -3.15 8.48 8.76
N ALA A 127 -1.91 8.09 9.05
CA ALA A 127 -0.72 8.87 8.69
C ALA A 127 -0.54 8.92 7.16
N TYR A 128 -0.48 7.78 6.50
CA TYR A 128 -0.23 7.72 5.05
C TYR A 128 -1.37 8.31 4.22
N GLN A 129 -2.62 8.18 4.69
CA GLN A 129 -3.75 8.87 4.07
C GLN A 129 -3.67 10.39 4.29
N GLY A 130 -3.18 10.83 5.45
CA GLY A 130 -2.90 12.23 5.71
C GLY A 130 -1.85 12.80 4.74
N GLU A 131 -0.75 12.09 4.52
CA GLU A 131 0.25 12.46 3.52
C GLU A 131 -0.34 12.49 2.09
N LEU A 132 -1.18 11.50 1.72
CA LEU A 132 -1.91 11.50 0.45
C LEU A 132 -2.76 12.76 0.28
N TYR A 133 -3.42 13.21 1.33
CA TYR A 133 -4.21 14.42 1.30
C TYR A 133 -3.36 15.69 1.09
N LEU A 134 -2.17 15.76 1.67
CA LEU A 134 -1.22 16.85 1.39
C LEU A 134 -0.73 16.82 -0.07
N GLU A 135 -0.33 15.64 -0.58
CA GLU A 135 0.10 15.45 -1.97
C GLU A 135 -1.00 15.84 -3.00
N THR A 136 -2.26 15.78 -2.58
CA THR A 136 -3.43 16.13 -3.41
C THR A 136 -4.08 17.46 -3.04
N ASN A 137 -3.39 18.33 -2.28
CA ASN A 137 -3.82 19.67 -1.86
C ASN A 137 -5.14 19.67 -1.06
N ARG A 138 -5.37 18.66 -0.23
CA ARG A 138 -6.53 18.50 0.64
C ARG A 138 -6.13 18.64 2.11
N TYR A 139 -5.56 19.80 2.44
CA TYR A 139 -4.95 20.12 3.73
C TYR A 139 -5.88 19.86 4.93
N ASP A 140 -7.15 20.29 4.87
CA ASP A 140 -8.10 20.09 5.98
C ASP A 140 -8.33 18.60 6.32
N LEU A 141 -8.26 17.71 5.33
CA LEU A 141 -8.39 16.29 5.55
C LEU A 141 -7.14 15.69 6.22
N ALA A 142 -5.96 16.22 5.89
CA ALA A 142 -4.73 15.83 6.59
C ALA A 142 -4.77 16.25 8.07
N LEU A 143 -5.24 17.46 8.36
CA LEU A 143 -5.44 17.91 9.75
C LEU A 143 -6.44 17.03 10.49
N SER A 144 -7.55 16.62 9.86
CA SER A 144 -8.52 15.72 10.48
C SER A 144 -7.92 14.35 10.83
N ASN A 145 -7.03 13.83 9.98
CA ASN A 145 -6.33 12.58 10.29
C ASN A 145 -5.31 12.75 11.43
N LEU A 146 -4.61 13.90 11.49
CA LEU A 146 -3.71 14.21 12.61
C LEU A 146 -4.48 14.34 13.94
N GLU A 147 -5.68 14.92 13.93
CA GLU A 147 -6.55 14.99 15.09
C GLU A 147 -6.91 13.59 15.58
N LYS A 148 -7.37 12.69 14.70
CA LYS A 148 -7.65 11.29 15.04
C LYS A 148 -6.42 10.57 15.60
N LEU A 149 -5.26 10.73 14.96
CA LEU A 149 -3.99 10.18 15.47
C LEU A 149 -3.69 10.72 16.89
N THR A 150 -3.99 11.99 17.15
CA THR A 150 -3.77 12.59 18.47
C THR A 150 -4.70 11.99 19.53
N GLU A 151 -5.93 11.63 19.17
CA GLU A 151 -6.88 10.97 20.09
C GLU A 151 -6.50 9.53 20.42
N ILE A 152 -6.01 8.76 19.43
CA ILE A 152 -5.68 7.34 19.61
C ILE A 152 -4.26 7.11 20.17
N CYS A 153 -3.36 8.05 19.92
CA CYS A 153 -1.95 7.97 20.30
C CYS A 153 -1.70 8.54 21.69
N VAL A 154 -1.58 7.69 22.69
CA VAL A 154 -1.35 8.11 24.08
C VAL A 154 0.13 8.39 24.38
N PHE A 155 1.06 7.62 23.79
CA PHE A 155 2.51 7.77 23.98
C PHE A 155 3.27 7.38 22.70
N ASN A 156 4.30 8.16 22.32
CA ASN A 156 5.31 7.89 21.28
C ASN A 156 4.76 7.20 20.03
N CYS A 157 3.91 7.91 19.29
CA CYS A 157 3.39 7.47 18.01
C CYS A 157 4.25 8.08 16.92
N ASP A 158 5.04 7.28 16.28
CA ASP A 158 5.90 7.73 15.18
C ASP A 158 5.06 8.26 14.01
N GLU A 159 3.93 7.62 13.71
CA GLU A 159 2.96 7.98 12.66
C GLU A 159 2.38 9.39 12.87
N LYS A 160 2.05 9.73 14.11
CA LYS A 160 1.59 11.09 14.45
C LYS A 160 2.70 12.12 14.26
N VAL A 161 3.93 11.79 14.66
CA VAL A 161 5.09 12.69 14.52
C VAL A 161 5.41 12.88 13.04
N GLU A 162 5.37 11.84 12.23
CA GLU A 162 5.63 11.90 10.79
C GLU A 162 4.58 12.76 10.08
N LEU A 163 3.29 12.53 10.32
CA LEU A 163 2.23 13.34 9.71
C LEU A 163 2.29 14.80 10.17
N SER A 164 2.61 15.05 11.46
CA SER A 164 2.78 16.42 11.96
C SER A 164 3.89 17.17 11.22
N LYS A 165 5.04 16.53 11.02
CA LYS A 165 6.16 17.09 10.25
C LYS A 165 5.81 17.34 8.78
N ALA A 166 5.06 16.41 8.16
CA ALA A 166 4.61 16.58 6.79
C ALA A 166 3.66 17.78 6.64
N ILE A 167 2.78 17.99 7.62
CA ILE A 167 1.89 19.16 7.68
C ILE A 167 2.70 20.45 7.85
N GLU A 168 3.64 20.52 8.81
CA GLU A 168 4.49 21.69 9.03
C GLU A 168 5.27 22.07 7.76
N LEU A 169 5.79 21.07 7.03
CA LEU A 169 6.48 21.30 5.76
C LEU A 169 5.53 21.89 4.71
N TYR A 170 4.36 21.28 4.55
CA TYR A 170 3.33 21.75 3.62
C TYR A 170 2.89 23.20 3.92
N GLU A 171 2.68 23.54 5.20
CA GLU A 171 2.35 24.92 5.63
C GLU A 171 3.44 25.90 5.24
N SER A 172 4.71 25.54 5.49
CA SER A 172 5.85 26.40 5.17
C SER A 172 5.99 26.66 3.66
N GLU A 173 5.72 25.64 2.83
CA GLU A 173 5.77 25.74 1.37
C GLU A 173 4.61 26.54 0.76
N ASN A 174 3.45 26.53 1.43
CA ASN A 174 2.23 27.17 0.95
C ASN A 174 1.93 28.50 1.66
N ASN A 175 2.79 28.96 2.59
CA ASN A 175 2.63 30.18 3.38
C ASN A 175 1.31 30.22 4.17
N LEU A 176 0.95 29.10 4.80
CA LEU A 176 -0.22 28.94 5.65
C LEU A 176 0.08 29.28 7.10
#